data_395d1b7cf7837e04d8798cdd21e6c2f6
#
_entry.id   395d1b7cf7837e04d8798cdd21e6c2f6
#
_cell.length_a   1.000
_cell.length_b   1.000
_cell.length_c   1.000
_cell.angle_alpha   90.00
_cell.angle_beta   90.00
_cell.angle_gamma   90.00
#
_symmetry.space_group_name_H-M   'P 1'
#
loop_
_entity.id
_entity.type
_entity.pdbx_description
1 polymer ?
#
loop_
_entity_poly.entity_id
_entity_poly.type
_entity_poly.pdbx_seq_one_letter_code
_entity_poly.pdbx_strand_id
1 'polypeptide(L)'
;MSDRAISIIFFVLIIALTLGITVWASRQNKSTSDHYVAGGAIKGWQNGLAISGDYLSAASFLGIAGAISLTGFSGFYLSIGFLVAYLVVLLLVAEPLRNLGKYTLADMLASRFNKSSVRSAAALSTIAISMFYMIAQLNGAGALIELLLGINYTLSVIVIGILMTVYIVAGGMVATTWIQIVKAVLLIAGTLALSVLVLAQPSIGFNPVNLFNEVDSQIGADMVVPPPPAGLVAGLDVISLNIALVLGTAGLPHILIRFLTVPDAKTARSSIVTATWIIGLFYLLTPVLGYGAALFVGQDAIAAQNPAGNTAAPQLAEALGGPIFFAFISAVAFATIVAVVAGLVVAASSAFAHDFYSNVIRGGNASEQEQFRAARLTAVGISVAAILLAIPAASLNVAFLVALAFAVAASANVPVILLTIFWKRFNTTGAVMGILVGLFSCIILIILSPNVMTGPNPEPPLTPIIPIDPIFPFVYPALFSVPLGFLGCYLGTLLGGGGAEREREQGLQVSYDEIYVRSLTGISNIEQEIHESTPQEEPRTT
;
A
#
# COMPACT_ATOMS: atom_id res chain seq x y z
N MET A 1 -20.20 -29.65 -15.62
CA MET A 1 -20.40 -28.21 -15.25
C MET A 1 -19.64 -27.42 -16.26
N SER A 2 -20.15 -26.25 -16.69
CA SER A 2 -19.36 -25.37 -17.55
C SER A 2 -18.21 -24.76 -16.71
N ASP A 3 -17.09 -24.45 -17.36
CA ASP A 3 -15.91 -23.88 -16.70
C ASP A 3 -16.26 -22.59 -15.98
N ARG A 4 -17.15 -21.77 -16.55
CA ARG A 4 -17.71 -20.57 -15.91
C ARG A 4 -18.47 -20.89 -14.61
N ALA A 5 -19.22 -22.00 -14.55
CA ALA A 5 -19.92 -22.40 -13.31
C ALA A 5 -18.96 -22.82 -12.21
N ILE A 6 -17.85 -23.48 -12.55
CA ILE A 6 -16.77 -23.82 -11.61
C ILE A 6 -16.16 -22.55 -11.04
N SER A 7 -15.82 -21.59 -11.89
CA SER A 7 -15.23 -20.31 -11.49
C SER A 7 -16.14 -19.52 -10.54
N ILE A 8 -17.43 -19.46 -10.84
CA ILE A 8 -18.43 -18.79 -9.98
C ILE A 8 -18.53 -19.48 -8.62
N ILE A 9 -18.53 -20.82 -8.56
CA ILE A 9 -18.60 -21.55 -7.29
C ILE A 9 -17.38 -21.26 -6.41
N PHE A 10 -16.16 -21.33 -6.97
CA PHE A 10 -14.94 -21.00 -6.23
C PHE A 10 -14.94 -19.55 -5.74
N PHE A 11 -15.36 -18.61 -6.59
CA PHE A 11 -15.50 -17.21 -6.26
C PHE A 11 -16.46 -16.99 -5.08
N VAL A 12 -17.65 -17.58 -5.13
CA VAL A 12 -18.65 -17.50 -4.05
C VAL A 12 -18.15 -18.15 -2.77
N LEU A 13 -17.47 -19.29 -2.84
CA LEU A 13 -16.89 -19.96 -1.67
C LEU A 13 -15.84 -19.10 -0.97
N ILE A 14 -14.96 -18.44 -1.72
CA ILE A 14 -13.93 -17.56 -1.12
C ILE A 14 -14.57 -16.29 -0.53
N ILE A 15 -15.57 -15.70 -1.20
CA ILE A 15 -16.33 -14.60 -0.61
C ILE A 15 -17.01 -15.05 0.70
N ALA A 16 -17.66 -16.20 0.70
CA ALA A 16 -18.32 -16.72 1.88
C ALA A 16 -17.32 -16.99 3.03
N LEU A 17 -16.13 -17.53 2.71
CA LEU A 17 -15.06 -17.73 3.69
C LEU A 17 -14.59 -16.40 4.28
N THR A 18 -14.29 -15.42 3.44
CA THR A 18 -13.81 -14.11 3.91
C THR A 18 -14.86 -13.34 4.70
N LEU A 19 -16.13 -13.41 4.30
CA LEU A 19 -17.25 -12.87 5.08
C LEU A 19 -17.42 -13.61 6.41
N GLY A 20 -17.29 -14.93 6.42
CA GLY A 20 -17.33 -15.74 7.64
C GLY A 20 -16.25 -15.31 8.64
N ILE A 21 -15.02 -15.12 8.18
CA ILE A 21 -13.91 -14.62 8.99
C ILE A 21 -14.23 -13.20 9.52
N THR A 22 -14.78 -12.33 8.69
CA THR A 22 -15.15 -10.96 9.09
C THR A 22 -16.19 -10.96 10.19
N VAL A 23 -17.27 -11.74 10.03
CA VAL A 23 -18.34 -11.85 11.03
C VAL A 23 -17.81 -12.45 12.34
N TRP A 24 -16.97 -13.49 12.24
CA TRP A 24 -16.34 -14.10 13.42
C TRP A 24 -15.44 -13.10 14.15
N ALA A 25 -14.57 -12.42 13.44
CA ALA A 25 -13.61 -11.48 14.01
C ALA A 25 -14.29 -10.19 14.51
N SER A 26 -15.34 -9.71 13.84
CA SER A 26 -16.09 -8.52 14.28
C SER A 26 -16.73 -8.69 15.65
N ARG A 27 -17.10 -9.95 16.01
CA ARG A 27 -17.60 -10.27 17.34
C ARG A 27 -16.54 -10.17 18.45
N GLN A 28 -15.26 -10.09 18.10
CA GLN A 28 -14.16 -9.93 19.03
C GLN A 28 -13.81 -8.46 19.29
N ASN A 29 -14.29 -7.53 18.47
CA ASN A 29 -14.10 -6.09 18.64
C ASN A 29 -14.97 -5.58 19.80
N LYS A 30 -14.35 -5.34 20.97
CA LYS A 30 -15.03 -4.86 22.17
C LYS A 30 -14.68 -3.43 22.55
N SER A 31 -13.62 -2.88 21.96
CA SER A 31 -13.09 -1.56 22.29
C SER A 31 -12.66 -0.81 21.02
N THR A 32 -12.47 0.50 21.15
CA THR A 32 -11.88 1.35 20.11
C THR A 32 -10.47 0.88 19.73
N SER A 33 -9.68 0.40 20.71
CA SER A 33 -8.36 -0.17 20.48
C SER A 33 -8.42 -1.45 19.63
N ASP A 34 -9.40 -2.35 19.86
CA ASP A 34 -9.60 -3.54 19.05
C ASP A 34 -9.95 -3.18 17.60
N HIS A 35 -10.76 -2.14 17.45
CA HIS A 35 -11.21 -1.69 16.13
C HIS A 35 -10.08 -1.06 15.30
N TYR A 36 -9.23 -0.22 15.91
CA TYR A 36 -8.19 0.51 15.18
C TYR A 36 -6.85 -0.24 15.09
N VAL A 37 -6.44 -0.96 16.14
CA VAL A 37 -5.11 -1.59 16.21
C VAL A 37 -5.14 -3.01 16.76
N ALA A 38 -6.27 -3.70 16.71
CA ALA A 38 -6.44 -5.07 17.19
C ALA A 38 -5.94 -5.27 18.65
N GLY A 39 -6.17 -4.28 19.52
CA GLY A 39 -5.75 -4.29 20.92
C GLY A 39 -4.24 -4.26 21.16
N GLY A 40 -3.41 -4.13 20.12
CA GLY A 40 -1.94 -4.16 20.23
C GLY A 40 -1.36 -5.52 20.66
N ALA A 41 -2.09 -6.63 20.47
CA ALA A 41 -1.74 -7.94 21.04
C ALA A 41 -1.31 -8.98 19.98
N ILE A 42 -1.15 -8.59 18.73
CA ILE A 42 -0.80 -9.51 17.62
C ILE A 42 0.65 -9.99 17.76
N LYS A 43 0.87 -11.31 17.60
CA LYS A 43 2.22 -11.89 17.64
C LYS A 43 3.04 -11.51 16.41
N GLY A 44 4.37 -11.42 16.55
CA GLY A 44 5.27 -10.96 15.49
C GLY A 44 5.12 -11.71 14.16
N TRP A 45 5.10 -13.04 14.17
CA TRP A 45 4.94 -13.84 12.95
C TRP A 45 3.54 -13.68 12.30
N GLN A 46 2.48 -13.55 13.11
CA GLN A 46 1.12 -13.29 12.62
C GLN A 46 1.05 -11.91 11.96
N ASN A 47 1.65 -10.91 12.60
CA ASN A 47 1.71 -9.57 12.04
C ASN A 47 2.60 -9.53 10.78
N GLY A 48 3.69 -10.29 10.75
CA GLY A 48 4.52 -10.43 9.55
C GLY A 48 3.74 -11.00 8.35
N LEU A 49 2.93 -12.04 8.57
CA LEU A 49 2.01 -12.56 7.56
C LEU A 49 0.93 -11.53 7.18
N ALA A 50 0.36 -10.81 8.16
CA ALA A 50 -0.64 -9.79 7.88
C ALA A 50 -0.06 -8.61 7.08
N ILE A 51 1.17 -8.15 7.41
CA ILE A 51 1.92 -7.15 6.64
C ILE A 51 2.15 -7.65 5.21
N SER A 52 2.64 -8.89 5.05
CA SER A 52 2.81 -9.48 3.72
C SER A 52 1.50 -9.53 2.95
N GLY A 53 0.40 -9.87 3.63
CA GLY A 53 -0.94 -9.83 3.06
C GLY A 53 -1.34 -8.43 2.62
N ASP A 54 -1.14 -7.39 3.41
CA ASP A 54 -1.46 -6.01 3.03
C ASP A 54 -0.63 -5.52 1.83
N TYR A 55 0.64 -5.93 1.77
CA TYR A 55 1.55 -5.49 0.73
C TYR A 55 1.39 -6.23 -0.59
N LEU A 56 1.28 -7.57 -0.53
CA LEU A 56 1.05 -8.40 -1.71
C LEU A 56 -0.39 -8.22 -2.19
N SER A 57 -0.60 -7.19 -2.98
CA SER A 57 -1.90 -6.74 -3.50
C SER A 57 -2.17 -7.26 -4.91
N ALA A 58 -3.28 -6.83 -5.51
CA ALA A 58 -3.54 -7.06 -6.93
C ALA A 58 -2.40 -6.51 -7.82
N ALA A 59 -1.79 -5.40 -7.42
CA ALA A 59 -0.64 -4.85 -8.14
C ALA A 59 0.52 -5.84 -8.19
N SER A 60 0.85 -6.47 -7.06
CA SER A 60 1.96 -7.43 -6.97
C SER A 60 1.70 -8.69 -7.77
N PHE A 61 0.47 -9.20 -7.74
CA PHE A 61 0.13 -10.47 -8.37
C PHE A 61 -0.36 -10.33 -9.81
N LEU A 62 -1.36 -9.47 -10.05
CA LEU A 62 -1.92 -9.28 -11.39
C LEU A 62 -1.11 -8.27 -12.20
N GLY A 63 -0.83 -7.10 -11.59
CA GLY A 63 -0.20 -5.99 -12.29
C GLY A 63 1.24 -6.27 -12.71
N ILE A 64 2.09 -6.80 -11.80
CA ILE A 64 3.50 -7.07 -12.12
C ILE A 64 3.64 -8.24 -13.09
N ALA A 65 2.90 -9.34 -12.89
CA ALA A 65 2.91 -10.46 -13.84
C ALA A 65 2.48 -9.99 -15.23
N GLY A 66 1.44 -9.13 -15.32
CA GLY A 66 1.00 -8.53 -16.56
C GLY A 66 2.02 -7.58 -17.17
N ALA A 67 2.63 -6.71 -16.38
CA ALA A 67 3.69 -5.82 -16.88
C ALA A 67 4.86 -6.61 -17.45
N ILE A 68 5.35 -7.63 -16.73
CA ILE A 68 6.46 -8.47 -17.21
C ILE A 68 6.05 -9.25 -18.48
N SER A 69 4.81 -9.77 -18.54
CA SER A 69 4.37 -10.53 -19.72
C SER A 69 4.32 -9.68 -21.00
N LEU A 70 3.99 -8.40 -20.89
CA LEU A 70 3.87 -7.49 -22.03
C LEU A 70 5.15 -6.71 -22.34
N THR A 71 5.93 -6.32 -21.31
CA THR A 71 7.08 -5.42 -21.45
C THR A 71 8.40 -6.01 -20.93
N GLY A 72 8.41 -7.29 -20.58
CA GLY A 72 9.61 -8.02 -20.17
C GLY A 72 10.31 -7.38 -18.97
N PHE A 73 11.61 -7.15 -19.13
CA PHE A 73 12.46 -6.62 -18.05
C PHE A 73 12.00 -5.23 -17.54
N SER A 74 11.40 -4.41 -18.41
CA SER A 74 10.83 -3.12 -17.98
C SER A 74 9.74 -3.28 -16.91
N GLY A 75 8.91 -4.33 -17.02
CA GLY A 75 7.93 -4.68 -15.99
C GLY A 75 8.58 -5.17 -14.68
N PHE A 76 9.77 -5.77 -14.76
CA PHE A 76 10.49 -6.27 -13.58
C PHE A 76 11.05 -5.15 -12.69
N TYR A 77 11.28 -3.94 -13.19
CA TYR A 77 11.67 -2.80 -12.35
C TYR A 77 10.67 -2.53 -11.21
N LEU A 78 9.37 -2.81 -11.43
CA LEU A 78 8.36 -2.74 -10.38
C LEU A 78 8.66 -3.71 -9.24
N SER A 79 9.01 -4.96 -9.54
CA SER A 79 9.34 -5.98 -8.52
C SER A 79 10.54 -5.56 -7.67
N ILE A 80 11.58 -5.04 -8.29
CA ILE A 80 12.81 -4.61 -7.62
C ILE A 80 12.51 -3.49 -6.61
N GLY A 81 11.78 -2.46 -7.03
CA GLY A 81 11.42 -1.34 -6.17
C GLY A 81 10.57 -1.76 -4.97
N PHE A 82 9.58 -2.61 -5.17
CA PHE A 82 8.74 -3.14 -4.10
C PHE A 82 9.52 -4.02 -3.12
N LEU A 83 10.48 -4.81 -3.58
CA LEU A 83 11.32 -5.65 -2.73
C LEU A 83 12.23 -4.81 -1.81
N VAL A 84 12.94 -3.85 -2.38
CA VAL A 84 13.91 -3.00 -1.66
C VAL A 84 13.22 -2.09 -0.63
N ALA A 85 11.97 -1.71 -0.88
CA ALA A 85 11.21 -0.81 -0.02
C ALA A 85 11.12 -1.26 1.45
N TYR A 86 11.03 -2.56 1.69
CA TYR A 86 10.93 -3.09 3.05
C TYR A 86 12.21 -2.93 3.88
N LEU A 87 13.37 -2.83 3.25
CA LEU A 87 14.63 -2.52 3.96
C LEU A 87 14.58 -1.10 4.52
N VAL A 88 14.03 -0.13 3.78
CA VAL A 88 13.85 1.25 4.25
C VAL A 88 12.88 1.31 5.43
N VAL A 89 11.75 0.62 5.33
CA VAL A 89 10.76 0.53 6.42
C VAL A 89 11.38 -0.10 7.68
N LEU A 90 12.12 -1.19 7.52
CA LEU A 90 12.76 -1.90 8.62
C LEU A 90 13.76 -1.01 9.36
N LEU A 91 14.58 -0.27 8.63
CA LEU A 91 15.69 0.48 9.20
C LEU A 91 15.27 1.84 9.77
N LEU A 92 14.27 2.50 9.19
CA LEU A 92 14.01 3.92 9.48
C LEU A 92 12.68 4.20 10.19
N VAL A 93 11.67 3.34 10.02
CA VAL A 93 10.29 3.73 10.38
C VAL A 93 9.65 2.84 11.43
N ALA A 94 9.87 1.55 11.38
CA ALA A 94 9.07 0.58 12.13
C ALA A 94 9.12 0.76 13.65
N GLU A 95 10.31 0.79 14.22
CA GLU A 95 10.50 0.93 15.67
C GLU A 95 10.09 2.33 16.16
N PRO A 96 10.57 3.43 15.52
CA PRO A 96 10.15 4.76 15.91
C PRO A 96 8.64 4.95 15.86
N LEU A 97 7.98 4.45 14.82
CA LEU A 97 6.54 4.55 14.69
C LEU A 97 5.81 3.79 15.80
N ARG A 98 6.26 2.56 16.11
CA ARG A 98 5.67 1.77 17.20
C ARG A 98 5.82 2.45 18.55
N ASN A 99 6.96 3.09 18.80
CA ASN A 99 7.26 3.75 20.07
C ASN A 99 6.55 5.11 20.24
N LEU A 100 6.27 5.82 19.15
CA LEU A 100 5.65 7.15 19.17
C LEU A 100 4.15 7.16 18.87
N GLY A 101 3.67 6.23 18.02
CA GLY A 101 2.28 6.18 17.57
C GLY A 101 1.35 5.47 18.53
N LYS A 102 0.05 5.76 18.42
CA LYS A 102 -1.01 5.08 19.18
C LYS A 102 -1.98 4.32 18.26
N TYR A 103 -2.63 4.99 17.33
CA TYR A 103 -3.61 4.43 16.40
C TYR A 103 -3.32 4.78 14.95
N THR A 104 -2.75 5.96 14.68
CA THR A 104 -2.59 6.51 13.34
C THR A 104 -1.22 7.16 13.15
N LEU A 105 -0.88 7.49 11.89
CA LEU A 105 0.26 8.34 11.57
C LEU A 105 0.13 9.73 12.23
N ALA A 106 -1.08 10.27 12.29
CA ALA A 106 -1.31 11.57 12.92
C ALA A 106 -1.01 11.53 14.42
N ASP A 107 -1.24 10.41 15.12
CA ASP A 107 -0.84 10.26 16.52
C ASP A 107 0.68 10.26 16.70
N MET A 108 1.40 9.61 15.79
CA MET A 108 2.88 9.64 15.77
C MET A 108 3.40 11.09 15.62
N LEU A 109 2.84 11.86 14.70
CA LEU A 109 3.22 13.26 14.51
C LEU A 109 2.80 14.12 15.71
N ALA A 110 1.61 13.88 16.25
CA ALA A 110 1.07 14.57 17.42
C ALA A 110 1.82 14.26 18.72
N SER A 111 2.59 13.16 18.77
CA SER A 111 3.50 12.91 19.90
C SER A 111 4.54 14.01 20.08
N ARG A 112 4.94 14.67 18.98
CA ARG A 112 5.84 15.83 18.98
C ARG A 112 5.10 17.16 18.83
N PHE A 113 4.10 17.23 17.93
CA PHE A 113 3.40 18.47 17.55
C PHE A 113 1.92 18.40 17.96
N ASN A 114 1.60 18.84 19.16
CA ASN A 114 0.24 18.77 19.69
C ASN A 114 -0.67 19.89 19.13
N LYS A 115 -0.85 19.91 17.79
CA LYS A 115 -1.71 20.88 17.10
C LYS A 115 -2.69 20.22 16.13
N SER A 116 -3.92 20.71 16.11
CA SER A 116 -5.00 20.26 15.22
C SER A 116 -4.64 20.36 13.73
N SER A 117 -3.82 21.34 13.34
CA SER A 117 -3.38 21.53 11.95
C SER A 117 -2.54 20.36 11.44
N VAL A 118 -1.65 19.79 12.29
CA VAL A 118 -0.84 18.61 11.92
C VAL A 118 -1.74 17.39 11.75
N ARG A 119 -2.68 17.17 12.68
CA ARG A 119 -3.66 16.07 12.57
C ARG A 119 -4.51 16.20 11.32
N SER A 120 -4.98 17.40 11.00
CA SER A 120 -5.77 17.66 9.78
C SER A 120 -4.98 17.37 8.51
N ALA A 121 -3.73 17.83 8.43
CA ALA A 121 -2.86 17.59 7.27
C ALA A 121 -2.55 16.09 7.10
N ALA A 122 -2.22 15.39 8.19
CA ALA A 122 -1.95 13.95 8.17
C ALA A 122 -3.20 13.13 7.79
N ALA A 123 -4.39 13.51 8.29
CA ALA A 123 -5.65 12.86 7.93
C ALA A 123 -5.96 13.07 6.43
N LEU A 124 -5.77 14.27 5.90
CA LEU A 124 -5.95 14.57 4.48
C LEU A 124 -5.00 13.72 3.61
N SER A 125 -3.72 13.66 3.97
CA SER A 125 -2.73 12.83 3.28
C SER A 125 -3.14 11.35 3.30
N THR A 126 -3.53 10.81 4.46
CA THR A 126 -3.97 9.42 4.61
C THR A 126 -5.16 9.10 3.72
N ILE A 127 -6.16 9.98 3.66
CA ILE A 127 -7.36 9.81 2.82
C ILE A 127 -6.96 9.84 1.34
N ALA A 128 -6.14 10.80 0.91
CA ALA A 128 -5.72 10.92 -0.47
C ALA A 128 -4.92 9.69 -0.93
N ILE A 129 -3.93 9.24 -0.16
CA ILE A 129 -3.13 8.04 -0.47
C ILE A 129 -4.03 6.80 -0.56
N SER A 130 -4.94 6.62 0.41
CA SER A 130 -5.88 5.50 0.40
C SER A 130 -6.78 5.53 -0.83
N MET A 131 -7.23 6.72 -1.27
CA MET A 131 -8.04 6.89 -2.48
C MET A 131 -7.29 6.44 -3.73
N PHE A 132 -6.06 6.92 -3.96
CA PHE A 132 -5.24 6.52 -5.10
C PHE A 132 -5.02 5.01 -5.14
N TYR A 133 -4.74 4.40 -3.99
CA TYR A 133 -4.53 2.96 -3.92
C TYR A 133 -5.83 2.17 -4.15
N MET A 134 -6.97 2.66 -3.66
CA MET A 134 -8.28 2.03 -3.90
C MET A 134 -8.66 2.03 -5.38
N ILE A 135 -8.37 3.09 -6.12
CA ILE A 135 -8.58 3.15 -7.57
C ILE A 135 -7.85 1.98 -8.25
N ALA A 136 -6.60 1.76 -7.90
CA ALA A 136 -5.80 0.66 -8.44
C ALA A 136 -6.40 -0.71 -8.11
N GLN A 137 -6.84 -0.92 -6.87
CA GLN A 137 -7.44 -2.20 -6.46
C GLN A 137 -8.78 -2.46 -7.16
N LEU A 138 -9.63 -1.44 -7.31
CA LEU A 138 -10.89 -1.54 -8.04
C LEU A 138 -10.67 -1.79 -9.54
N ASN A 139 -9.61 -1.22 -10.13
CA ASN A 139 -9.23 -1.51 -11.50
C ASN A 139 -8.90 -3.00 -11.67
N GLY A 140 -8.05 -3.57 -10.81
CA GLY A 140 -7.74 -5.00 -10.84
C GLY A 140 -8.97 -5.88 -10.61
N ALA A 141 -9.88 -5.48 -9.71
CA ALA A 141 -11.12 -6.19 -9.47
C ALA A 141 -12.04 -6.17 -10.69
N GLY A 142 -12.16 -5.01 -11.35
CA GLY A 142 -12.95 -4.84 -12.56
C GLY A 142 -12.48 -5.78 -13.68
N ALA A 143 -11.18 -5.77 -13.99
CA ALA A 143 -10.58 -6.62 -15.00
C ALA A 143 -10.76 -8.13 -14.68
N LEU A 144 -10.59 -8.51 -13.41
CA LEU A 144 -10.74 -9.90 -12.98
C LEU A 144 -12.19 -10.38 -13.09
N ILE A 145 -13.16 -9.58 -12.69
CA ILE A 145 -14.59 -9.93 -12.76
C ILE A 145 -15.08 -9.93 -14.21
N GLU A 146 -14.61 -9.02 -15.04
CA GLU A 146 -14.86 -9.05 -16.48
C GLU A 146 -14.37 -10.37 -17.10
N LEU A 147 -13.15 -10.82 -16.75
CA LEU A 147 -12.62 -12.11 -17.19
C LEU A 147 -13.47 -13.31 -16.68
N LEU A 148 -13.83 -13.30 -15.40
CA LEU A 148 -14.57 -14.41 -14.76
C LEU A 148 -16.02 -14.52 -15.22
N LEU A 149 -16.73 -13.40 -15.26
CA LEU A 149 -18.17 -13.36 -15.47
C LEU A 149 -18.56 -12.97 -16.90
N GLY A 150 -17.64 -12.38 -17.69
CA GLY A 150 -17.92 -11.89 -19.04
C GLY A 150 -18.89 -10.71 -19.06
N ILE A 151 -18.95 -9.92 -17.98
CA ILE A 151 -19.68 -8.64 -17.93
C ILE A 151 -18.70 -7.50 -18.19
N ASN A 152 -19.22 -6.37 -18.69
CA ASN A 152 -18.33 -5.25 -19.02
C ASN A 152 -17.61 -4.69 -17.78
N TYR A 153 -16.45 -4.09 -17.98
CA TYR A 153 -15.59 -3.55 -16.94
C TYR A 153 -16.30 -2.57 -16.01
N THR A 154 -17.04 -1.60 -16.54
CA THR A 154 -17.73 -0.58 -15.74
C THR A 154 -18.73 -1.20 -14.75
N LEU A 155 -19.54 -2.15 -15.22
CA LEU A 155 -20.48 -2.86 -14.37
C LEU A 155 -19.74 -3.71 -13.32
N SER A 156 -18.63 -4.34 -13.71
CA SER A 156 -17.77 -5.11 -12.81
C SER A 156 -17.25 -4.25 -11.66
N VAL A 157 -16.70 -3.06 -11.95
CA VAL A 157 -16.20 -2.12 -10.94
C VAL A 157 -17.31 -1.66 -10.00
N ILE A 158 -18.50 -1.31 -10.53
CA ILE A 158 -19.63 -0.86 -9.70
C ILE A 158 -20.11 -1.97 -8.77
N VAL A 159 -20.39 -3.15 -9.30
CA VAL A 159 -20.89 -4.30 -8.52
C VAL A 159 -19.90 -4.67 -7.40
N ILE A 160 -18.63 -4.79 -7.75
CA ILE A 160 -17.60 -5.16 -6.78
C ILE A 160 -17.33 -4.04 -5.79
N GLY A 161 -17.31 -2.79 -6.23
CA GLY A 161 -17.13 -1.65 -5.34
C GLY A 161 -18.24 -1.55 -4.28
N ILE A 162 -19.49 -1.81 -4.66
CA ILE A 162 -20.62 -1.88 -3.72
C ILE A 162 -20.45 -3.05 -2.75
N LEU A 163 -20.13 -4.25 -3.26
CA LEU A 163 -19.90 -5.44 -2.43
C LEU A 163 -18.79 -5.20 -1.40
N MET A 164 -17.66 -4.63 -1.83
CA MET A 164 -16.55 -4.27 -0.95
C MET A 164 -16.95 -3.23 0.10
N THR A 165 -17.72 -2.22 -0.28
CA THR A 165 -18.20 -1.21 0.66
C THR A 165 -19.04 -1.82 1.78
N VAL A 166 -19.99 -2.70 1.43
CA VAL A 166 -20.81 -3.43 2.41
C VAL A 166 -19.96 -4.29 3.34
N TYR A 167 -18.99 -4.99 2.77
CA TYR A 167 -18.06 -5.84 3.52
C TYR A 167 -17.24 -5.07 4.56
N ILE A 168 -16.71 -3.90 4.19
CA ILE A 168 -15.80 -3.11 5.01
C ILE A 168 -16.51 -2.42 6.18
N VAL A 169 -17.74 -1.96 5.96
CA VAL A 169 -18.54 -1.30 7.02
C VAL A 169 -18.79 -2.23 8.22
N ALA A 170 -18.74 -3.56 8.00
CA ALA A 170 -18.94 -4.57 9.05
C ALA A 170 -17.65 -4.96 9.80
N GLY A 171 -16.46 -4.69 9.22
CA GLY A 171 -15.16 -5.14 9.74
C GLY A 171 -14.49 -4.15 10.70
N GLY A 172 -13.27 -4.51 11.14
CA GLY A 172 -12.34 -3.68 11.92
C GLY A 172 -10.93 -4.30 11.82
N MET A 173 -9.94 -3.78 12.55
CA MET A 173 -8.54 -4.21 12.39
C MET A 173 -8.32 -5.69 12.74
N VAL A 174 -9.04 -6.26 13.72
CA VAL A 174 -8.97 -7.70 14.04
C VAL A 174 -9.38 -8.54 12.83
N ALA A 175 -10.52 -8.21 12.22
CA ALA A 175 -11.01 -8.91 11.03
C ALA A 175 -10.03 -8.78 9.87
N THR A 176 -9.55 -7.55 9.60
CA THR A 176 -8.58 -7.26 8.55
C THR A 176 -7.29 -8.07 8.76
N THR A 177 -6.80 -8.20 9.99
CA THR A 177 -5.58 -8.98 10.29
C THR A 177 -5.73 -10.45 9.91
N TRP A 178 -6.82 -11.10 10.32
CA TRP A 178 -7.03 -12.52 10.01
C TRP A 178 -7.25 -12.77 8.52
N ILE A 179 -7.98 -11.90 7.85
CA ILE A 179 -8.19 -11.99 6.40
C ILE A 179 -6.86 -11.86 5.66
N GLN A 180 -6.00 -10.91 6.07
CA GLN A 180 -4.68 -10.73 5.47
C GLN A 180 -3.78 -11.96 5.68
N ILE A 181 -3.81 -12.60 6.85
CA ILE A 181 -3.07 -13.83 7.10
C ILE A 181 -3.53 -14.96 6.17
N VAL A 182 -4.83 -15.23 6.12
CA VAL A 182 -5.38 -16.30 5.26
C VAL A 182 -5.07 -16.04 3.80
N LYS A 183 -5.30 -14.82 3.33
CA LYS A 183 -5.00 -14.41 1.97
C LYS A 183 -3.52 -14.55 1.62
N ALA A 184 -2.61 -14.12 2.52
CA ALA A 184 -1.17 -14.23 2.28
C ALA A 184 -0.75 -15.68 2.05
N VAL A 185 -1.26 -16.59 2.87
CA VAL A 185 -0.99 -18.03 2.73
C VAL A 185 -1.51 -18.56 1.39
N LEU A 186 -2.77 -18.24 1.03
CA LEU A 186 -3.38 -18.68 -0.23
C LEU A 186 -2.66 -18.08 -1.45
N LEU A 187 -2.29 -16.81 -1.40
CA LEU A 187 -1.60 -16.14 -2.50
C LEU A 187 -0.20 -16.72 -2.72
N ILE A 188 0.56 -16.94 -1.66
CA ILE A 188 1.90 -17.53 -1.75
C ILE A 188 1.81 -18.97 -2.27
N ALA A 189 0.89 -19.76 -1.73
CA ALA A 189 0.67 -21.14 -2.18
C ALA A 189 0.25 -21.19 -3.66
N GLY A 190 -0.66 -20.32 -4.09
CA GLY A 190 -1.08 -20.20 -5.48
C GLY A 190 0.04 -19.77 -6.42
N THR A 191 0.83 -18.76 -6.00
CA THR A 191 1.99 -18.28 -6.76
C THR A 191 3.07 -19.36 -6.90
N LEU A 192 3.38 -20.08 -5.81
CA LEU A 192 4.32 -21.20 -5.84
C LEU A 192 3.83 -22.31 -6.74
N ALA A 193 2.57 -22.71 -6.62
CA ALA A 193 1.99 -23.77 -7.46
C ALA A 193 2.04 -23.38 -8.94
N LEU A 194 1.66 -22.14 -9.29
CA LEU A 194 1.72 -21.65 -10.66
C LEU A 194 3.16 -21.59 -11.18
N SER A 195 4.10 -21.13 -10.35
CA SER A 195 5.53 -21.11 -10.71
C SER A 195 6.09 -22.52 -10.93
N VAL A 196 5.68 -23.49 -10.10
CA VAL A 196 6.04 -24.91 -10.30
C VAL A 196 5.48 -25.44 -11.62
N LEU A 197 4.24 -25.11 -11.97
CA LEU A 197 3.65 -25.52 -13.25
C LEU A 197 4.41 -24.94 -14.45
N VAL A 198 4.85 -23.68 -14.39
CA VAL A 198 5.69 -23.05 -15.41
C VAL A 198 7.03 -23.78 -15.53
N LEU A 199 7.73 -23.95 -14.40
CA LEU A 199 9.07 -24.57 -14.38
C LEU A 199 9.03 -26.05 -14.73
N ALA A 200 7.92 -26.75 -14.50
CA ALA A 200 7.73 -28.15 -14.85
C ALA A 200 7.47 -28.38 -16.36
N GLN A 201 7.30 -27.33 -17.17
CA GLN A 201 7.12 -27.50 -18.61
C GLN A 201 8.35 -28.15 -19.23
N PRO A 202 8.19 -29.08 -20.21
CA PRO A 202 9.32 -29.84 -20.78
C PRO A 202 10.43 -28.97 -21.36
N SER A 203 10.08 -27.81 -21.95
CA SER A 203 11.06 -26.85 -22.48
C SER A 203 11.88 -26.15 -21.38
N ILE A 204 11.36 -26.06 -20.15
CA ILE A 204 12.01 -25.37 -19.04
C ILE A 204 12.77 -26.35 -18.14
N GLY A 205 12.17 -27.51 -17.79
CA GLY A 205 12.82 -28.60 -17.07
C GLY A 205 13.33 -28.23 -15.66
N PHE A 206 12.59 -27.41 -14.91
CA PHE A 206 12.95 -26.88 -13.58
C PHE A 206 14.26 -26.03 -13.54
N ASN A 207 14.72 -25.56 -14.70
CA ASN A 207 15.86 -24.65 -14.77
C ASN A 207 15.38 -23.23 -15.14
N PRO A 208 15.40 -22.24 -14.22
CA PRO A 208 14.97 -20.88 -14.52
C PRO A 208 15.73 -20.22 -15.69
N VAL A 209 16.99 -20.62 -15.95
CA VAL A 209 17.76 -20.10 -17.08
C VAL A 209 17.13 -20.51 -18.41
N ASN A 210 16.57 -21.73 -18.50
CA ASN A 210 15.87 -22.16 -19.70
C ASN A 210 14.62 -21.32 -19.96
N LEU A 211 13.92 -20.84 -18.90
CA LEU A 211 12.79 -19.93 -19.07
C LEU A 211 13.21 -18.65 -19.79
N PHE A 212 14.31 -18.03 -19.39
CA PHE A 212 14.83 -16.83 -20.05
C PHE A 212 15.29 -17.13 -21.48
N ASN A 213 15.96 -18.26 -21.71
CA ASN A 213 16.39 -18.68 -23.05
C ASN A 213 15.19 -18.91 -23.99
N GLU A 214 14.11 -19.52 -23.49
CA GLU A 214 12.89 -19.74 -24.28
C GLU A 214 12.21 -18.41 -24.62
N VAL A 215 12.14 -17.46 -23.68
CA VAL A 215 11.60 -16.12 -23.93
C VAL A 215 12.45 -15.39 -24.97
N ASP A 216 13.77 -15.43 -24.84
CA ASP A 216 14.70 -14.82 -25.79
C ASP A 216 14.51 -15.39 -27.20
N SER A 217 14.44 -16.72 -27.33
CA SER A 217 14.33 -17.42 -28.62
C SER A 217 12.97 -17.30 -29.27
N GLN A 218 11.86 -17.29 -28.52
CA GLN A 218 10.50 -17.32 -29.05
C GLN A 218 9.86 -15.93 -29.19
N ILE A 219 10.23 -14.99 -28.31
CA ILE A 219 9.61 -13.66 -28.27
C ILE A 219 10.65 -12.59 -28.66
N GLY A 220 11.86 -12.66 -28.09
CA GLY A 220 12.96 -11.75 -28.42
C GLY A 220 13.80 -11.33 -27.23
N ALA A 221 15.06 -10.97 -27.52
CA ALA A 221 16.06 -10.57 -26.53
C ALA A 221 15.62 -9.33 -25.70
N ASP A 222 14.85 -8.44 -26.29
CA ASP A 222 14.36 -7.22 -25.63
C ASP A 222 13.47 -7.50 -24.41
N MET A 223 12.93 -8.72 -24.32
CA MET A 223 12.12 -9.15 -23.17
C MET A 223 12.96 -9.46 -21.94
N VAL A 224 14.15 -10.03 -22.12
CA VAL A 224 14.98 -10.58 -21.03
C VAL A 224 16.15 -9.69 -20.65
N VAL A 225 16.49 -8.71 -21.50
CA VAL A 225 17.57 -7.76 -21.26
C VAL A 225 16.97 -6.39 -20.86
N PRO A 226 17.58 -5.67 -19.91
CA PRO A 226 17.15 -4.30 -19.62
C PRO A 226 17.24 -3.45 -20.89
N PRO A 227 16.13 -2.89 -21.40
CA PRO A 227 16.19 -2.03 -22.57
C PRO A 227 17.01 -0.78 -22.24
N PRO A 228 17.86 -0.29 -23.17
CA PRO A 228 18.50 1.01 -22.98
C PRO A 228 17.39 2.08 -22.85
N PRO A 229 17.51 3.02 -21.91
CA PRO A 229 16.50 4.06 -21.78
C PRO A 229 16.35 4.83 -23.10
N ALA A 230 15.13 5.02 -23.56
CA ALA A 230 14.81 5.82 -24.73
C ALA A 230 15.03 7.33 -24.46
N GLY A 231 16.27 7.72 -24.10
CA GLY A 231 16.67 9.07 -23.75
C GLY A 231 16.64 9.37 -22.24
N LEU A 232 17.04 10.60 -21.91
CA LEU A 232 17.19 11.05 -20.51
C LEU A 232 15.90 11.00 -19.72
N VAL A 233 14.77 11.39 -20.32
CA VAL A 233 13.46 11.42 -19.63
C VAL A 233 13.06 10.01 -19.19
N ALA A 234 13.15 9.03 -20.07
CA ALA A 234 12.79 7.64 -19.75
C ALA A 234 13.71 7.06 -18.66
N GLY A 235 15.02 7.35 -18.71
CA GLY A 235 15.96 6.92 -17.66
C GLY A 235 15.65 7.53 -16.29
N LEU A 236 15.35 8.83 -16.24
CA LEU A 236 14.97 9.52 -15.01
C LEU A 236 13.60 9.05 -14.50
N ASP A 237 12.71 8.64 -15.38
CA ASP A 237 11.39 8.12 -15.00
C ASP A 237 11.50 6.75 -14.29
N VAL A 238 12.41 5.87 -14.73
CA VAL A 238 12.73 4.63 -14.01
C VAL A 238 13.29 4.91 -12.61
N ILE A 239 14.16 5.92 -12.48
CA ILE A 239 14.67 6.37 -11.17
C ILE A 239 13.52 6.90 -10.31
N SER A 240 12.64 7.72 -10.90
CA SER A 240 11.46 8.27 -10.22
C SER A 240 10.51 7.19 -9.73
N LEU A 241 10.26 6.16 -10.55
CA LEU A 241 9.50 4.98 -10.15
C LEU A 241 10.10 4.31 -8.91
N ASN A 242 11.42 4.05 -8.92
CA ASN A 242 12.06 3.38 -7.80
C ASN A 242 12.09 4.24 -6.54
N ILE A 243 12.26 5.56 -6.64
CA ILE A 243 12.10 6.49 -5.52
C ILE A 243 10.67 6.40 -4.95
N ALA A 244 9.65 6.41 -5.82
CA ALA A 244 8.25 6.25 -5.39
C ALA A 244 8.04 4.96 -4.61
N LEU A 245 8.48 3.83 -5.14
CA LEU A 245 8.26 2.52 -4.54
C LEU A 245 9.03 2.34 -3.23
N VAL A 246 10.34 2.65 -3.25
CA VAL A 246 11.24 2.44 -2.11
C VAL A 246 10.87 3.32 -0.92
N LEU A 247 10.62 4.61 -1.15
CA LEU A 247 10.25 5.54 -0.08
C LEU A 247 8.75 5.46 0.25
N GLY A 248 7.90 5.26 -0.75
CA GLY A 248 6.44 5.28 -0.58
C GLY A 248 5.92 4.27 0.41
N THR A 249 6.50 3.07 0.46
CA THR A 249 6.14 2.04 1.43
C THR A 249 6.25 2.54 2.88
N ALA A 250 7.28 3.34 3.17
CA ALA A 250 7.51 3.94 4.48
C ALA A 250 6.51 5.07 4.83
N GLY A 251 5.73 5.53 3.84
CA GLY A 251 4.69 6.56 4.00
C GLY A 251 3.26 6.04 3.90
N LEU A 252 3.03 4.74 3.62
CA LEU A 252 1.69 4.17 3.43
C LEU A 252 0.93 3.98 4.74
N PRO A 253 -0.19 4.69 4.96
CA PRO A 253 -0.88 4.67 6.25
C PRO A 253 -1.35 3.28 6.69
N HIS A 254 -1.89 2.46 5.76
CA HIS A 254 -2.40 1.12 6.07
C HIS A 254 -1.28 0.12 6.42
N ILE A 255 -0.06 0.32 5.92
CA ILE A 255 1.12 -0.46 6.31
C ILE A 255 1.63 0.02 7.67
N LEU A 256 1.71 1.35 7.87
CA LEU A 256 2.21 1.94 9.10
C LEU A 256 1.36 1.54 10.31
N ILE A 257 0.05 1.46 10.17
CA ILE A 257 -0.87 1.05 11.24
C ILE A 257 -0.58 -0.37 11.76
N ARG A 258 0.01 -1.25 10.92
CA ARG A 258 0.39 -2.61 11.32
C ARG A 258 1.46 -2.66 12.39
N PHE A 259 2.32 -1.66 12.47
CA PHE A 259 3.34 -1.58 13.53
C PHE A 259 2.71 -1.24 14.90
N LEU A 260 1.52 -0.68 14.91
CA LEU A 260 0.76 -0.35 16.11
C LEU A 260 -0.09 -1.53 16.64
N THR A 261 -0.24 -2.61 15.85
CA THR A 261 -1.02 -3.79 16.24
C THR A 261 -0.25 -4.79 17.12
N VAL A 262 1.03 -4.57 17.34
CA VAL A 262 1.92 -5.42 18.14
C VAL A 262 2.27 -4.78 19.48
N PRO A 263 2.65 -5.56 20.53
CA PRO A 263 2.85 -5.03 21.87
C PRO A 263 4.05 -4.09 22.01
N ASP A 264 5.14 -4.32 21.27
CA ASP A 264 6.40 -3.60 21.47
C ASP A 264 7.23 -3.48 20.15
N ALA A 265 8.27 -2.65 20.19
CA ALA A 265 9.16 -2.39 19.06
C ALA A 265 9.93 -3.64 18.60
N LYS A 266 10.33 -4.52 19.52
CA LYS A 266 11.02 -5.78 19.19
C LYS A 266 10.11 -6.70 18.37
N THR A 267 8.83 -6.77 18.75
CA THR A 267 7.82 -7.53 18.01
C THR A 267 7.52 -6.87 16.65
N ALA A 268 7.51 -5.53 16.57
CA ALA A 268 7.38 -4.81 15.30
C ALA A 268 8.55 -5.15 14.36
N ARG A 269 9.80 -5.09 14.84
CA ARG A 269 10.99 -5.49 14.05
C ARG A 269 10.90 -6.95 13.58
N SER A 270 10.56 -7.88 14.45
CA SER A 270 10.38 -9.30 14.10
C SER A 270 9.30 -9.50 13.03
N SER A 271 8.20 -8.74 13.12
CA SER A 271 7.14 -8.77 12.10
C SER A 271 7.65 -8.38 10.72
N ILE A 272 8.47 -7.31 10.63
CA ILE A 272 9.00 -6.85 9.35
C ILE A 272 10.02 -7.82 8.78
N VAL A 273 10.90 -8.39 9.61
CA VAL A 273 11.84 -9.42 9.15
C VAL A 273 11.07 -10.59 8.52
N THR A 274 10.03 -11.08 9.19
CA THR A 274 9.16 -12.13 8.64
C THR A 274 8.51 -11.68 7.32
N ALA A 275 7.95 -10.47 7.28
CA ALA A 275 7.32 -9.92 6.08
C ALA A 275 8.32 -9.79 4.92
N THR A 276 9.55 -9.31 5.19
CA THR A 276 10.60 -9.13 4.18
C THR A 276 10.96 -10.45 3.49
N TRP A 277 11.11 -11.55 4.25
CA TRP A 277 11.37 -12.85 3.67
C TRP A 277 10.22 -13.36 2.79
N ILE A 278 8.99 -13.22 3.26
CA ILE A 278 7.79 -13.66 2.53
C ILE A 278 7.62 -12.85 1.24
N ILE A 279 7.73 -11.53 1.34
CA ILE A 279 7.61 -10.59 0.22
C ILE A 279 8.76 -10.80 -0.76
N GLY A 280 9.98 -10.99 -0.25
CA GLY A 280 11.16 -11.27 -1.06
C GLY A 280 10.98 -12.52 -1.92
N LEU A 281 10.56 -13.63 -1.31
CA LEU A 281 10.27 -14.86 -2.05
C LEU A 281 9.21 -14.65 -3.13
N PHE A 282 8.14 -13.93 -2.80
CA PHE A 282 7.07 -13.65 -3.77
C PHE A 282 7.59 -12.87 -4.98
N TYR A 283 8.33 -11.78 -4.77
CA TYR A 283 8.84 -10.98 -5.88
C TYR A 283 9.91 -11.67 -6.71
N LEU A 284 10.64 -12.65 -6.16
CA LEU A 284 11.53 -13.53 -6.92
C LEU A 284 10.76 -14.48 -7.86
N LEU A 285 9.49 -14.75 -7.57
CA LEU A 285 8.65 -15.60 -8.43
C LEU A 285 7.90 -14.80 -9.52
N THR A 286 7.80 -13.48 -9.40
CA THR A 286 7.05 -12.68 -10.39
C THR A 286 7.59 -12.76 -11.82
N PRO A 287 8.93 -12.84 -12.09
CA PRO A 287 9.43 -13.11 -13.43
C PRO A 287 8.97 -14.45 -13.98
N VAL A 288 8.91 -15.48 -13.13
CA VAL A 288 8.42 -16.80 -13.56
C VAL A 288 6.97 -16.74 -14.02
N LEU A 289 6.13 -15.98 -13.31
CA LEU A 289 4.72 -15.78 -13.68
C LEU A 289 4.60 -14.94 -14.96
N GLY A 290 5.32 -13.82 -15.04
CA GLY A 290 5.21 -12.91 -16.18
C GLY A 290 5.77 -13.51 -17.47
N TYR A 291 6.97 -14.06 -17.45
CA TYR A 291 7.56 -14.73 -18.61
C TYR A 291 6.83 -16.02 -18.96
N GLY A 292 6.36 -16.78 -17.94
CA GLY A 292 5.50 -17.93 -18.19
C GLY A 292 4.21 -17.55 -18.91
N ALA A 293 3.58 -16.43 -18.53
CA ALA A 293 2.38 -15.94 -19.22
C ALA A 293 2.70 -15.50 -20.67
N ALA A 294 3.82 -14.80 -20.88
CA ALA A 294 4.24 -14.42 -22.22
C ALA A 294 4.45 -15.63 -23.15
N LEU A 295 5.06 -16.73 -22.65
CA LEU A 295 5.33 -17.94 -23.42
C LEU A 295 4.09 -18.83 -23.63
N PHE A 296 3.34 -19.11 -22.56
CA PHE A 296 2.31 -20.15 -22.59
C PHE A 296 0.89 -19.63 -22.86
N VAL A 297 0.66 -18.32 -22.72
CA VAL A 297 -0.59 -17.66 -23.11
C VAL A 297 -0.38 -16.86 -24.40
N GLY A 298 0.74 -16.14 -24.48
CA GLY A 298 1.06 -15.24 -25.59
C GLY A 298 0.64 -13.80 -25.31
N GLN A 299 1.51 -12.86 -25.71
CA GLN A 299 1.32 -11.41 -25.48
C GLN A 299 0.04 -10.89 -26.13
N ASP A 300 -0.25 -11.31 -27.38
CA ASP A 300 -1.44 -10.88 -28.12
C ASP A 300 -2.74 -11.33 -27.44
N ALA A 301 -2.80 -12.56 -26.93
CA ALA A 301 -3.97 -13.08 -26.24
C ALA A 301 -4.20 -12.36 -24.88
N ILE A 302 -3.11 -12.06 -24.17
CA ILE A 302 -3.17 -11.28 -22.93
C ILE A 302 -3.69 -9.87 -23.22
N ALA A 303 -3.10 -9.18 -24.20
CA ALA A 303 -3.46 -7.83 -24.58
C ALA A 303 -4.89 -7.72 -25.15
N ALA A 304 -5.33 -8.72 -25.93
CA ALA A 304 -6.70 -8.78 -26.46
C ALA A 304 -7.75 -8.88 -25.35
N GLN A 305 -7.46 -9.62 -24.26
CA GLN A 305 -8.36 -9.75 -23.11
C GLN A 305 -8.30 -8.52 -22.20
N ASN A 306 -7.11 -8.03 -21.91
CA ASN A 306 -6.89 -6.83 -21.12
C ASN A 306 -5.59 -6.13 -21.58
N PRO A 307 -5.69 -4.98 -22.27
CA PRO A 307 -4.52 -4.29 -22.82
C PRO A 307 -3.46 -3.91 -21.79
N ALA A 308 -3.85 -3.75 -20.52
CA ALA A 308 -2.94 -3.49 -19.41
C ALA A 308 -2.27 -4.75 -18.84
N GLY A 309 -2.61 -5.94 -19.33
CA GLY A 309 -2.06 -7.21 -18.87
C GLY A 309 -2.55 -7.70 -17.50
N ASN A 310 -3.50 -7.02 -16.86
CA ASN A 310 -3.95 -7.35 -15.49
C ASN A 310 -4.56 -8.75 -15.35
N THR A 311 -4.78 -9.47 -16.44
CA THR A 311 -5.35 -10.83 -16.47
C THR A 311 -4.32 -11.92 -16.81
N ALA A 312 -3.04 -11.58 -16.96
CA ALA A 312 -1.99 -12.52 -17.39
C ALA A 312 -1.82 -13.72 -16.45
N ALA A 313 -1.75 -13.52 -15.14
CA ALA A 313 -1.58 -14.60 -14.17
C ALA A 313 -2.80 -15.55 -14.10
N PRO A 314 -4.07 -15.09 -14.08
CA PRO A 314 -5.23 -15.97 -14.23
C PRO A 314 -5.25 -16.74 -15.56
N GLN A 315 -4.95 -16.11 -16.69
CA GLN A 315 -4.90 -16.79 -17.98
C GLN A 315 -3.79 -17.85 -18.03
N LEU A 316 -2.63 -17.59 -17.42
CA LEU A 316 -1.56 -18.57 -17.25
C LEU A 316 -2.03 -19.78 -16.41
N ALA A 317 -2.77 -19.51 -15.35
CA ALA A 317 -3.34 -20.58 -14.52
C ALA A 317 -4.35 -21.45 -15.30
N GLU A 318 -5.12 -20.85 -16.20
CA GLU A 318 -6.02 -21.57 -17.11
C GLU A 318 -5.25 -22.44 -18.12
N ALA A 319 -4.24 -21.85 -18.76
CA ALA A 319 -3.44 -22.51 -19.78
C ALA A 319 -2.67 -23.74 -19.24
N LEU A 320 -2.12 -23.64 -18.02
CA LEU A 320 -1.28 -24.71 -17.45
C LEU A 320 -2.02 -25.63 -16.47
N GLY A 321 -3.02 -25.13 -15.77
CA GLY A 321 -3.71 -25.87 -14.69
C GLY A 321 -5.21 -26.13 -14.95
N GLY A 322 -5.71 -25.63 -16.08
CA GLY A 322 -7.11 -25.79 -16.48
C GLY A 322 -8.12 -24.98 -15.64
N PRO A 323 -9.44 -25.19 -15.86
CA PRO A 323 -10.49 -24.34 -15.33
C PRO A 323 -10.55 -24.30 -13.79
N ILE A 324 -10.22 -25.40 -13.11
CA ILE A 324 -10.25 -25.46 -11.64
C ILE A 324 -9.15 -24.58 -11.05
N PHE A 325 -7.94 -24.64 -11.61
CA PHE A 325 -6.83 -23.86 -11.13
C PHE A 325 -6.98 -22.37 -11.50
N PHE A 326 -7.52 -22.06 -12.68
CA PHE A 326 -7.97 -20.72 -13.05
C PHE A 326 -8.94 -20.13 -12.03
N ALA A 327 -9.98 -20.91 -11.67
CA ALA A 327 -10.97 -20.48 -10.69
C ALA A 327 -10.35 -20.23 -9.30
N PHE A 328 -9.44 -21.10 -8.85
CA PHE A 328 -8.73 -20.96 -7.59
C PHE A 328 -7.84 -19.68 -7.59
N ILE A 329 -7.00 -19.49 -8.60
CA ILE A 329 -6.11 -18.33 -8.72
C ILE A 329 -6.91 -17.03 -8.81
N SER A 330 -7.98 -17.00 -9.59
CA SER A 330 -8.87 -15.84 -9.71
C SER A 330 -9.56 -15.50 -8.40
N ALA A 331 -10.01 -16.51 -7.66
CA ALA A 331 -10.64 -16.32 -6.37
C ALA A 331 -9.65 -15.83 -5.30
N VAL A 332 -8.40 -16.33 -5.30
CA VAL A 332 -7.31 -15.84 -4.44
C VAL A 332 -6.95 -14.39 -4.78
N ALA A 333 -6.84 -14.05 -6.08
CA ALA A 333 -6.61 -12.69 -6.53
C ALA A 333 -7.72 -11.74 -6.05
N PHE A 334 -8.98 -12.16 -6.16
CA PHE A 334 -10.11 -11.38 -5.68
C PHE A 334 -10.08 -11.19 -4.15
N ALA A 335 -9.85 -12.25 -3.39
CA ALA A 335 -9.70 -12.17 -1.93
C ALA A 335 -8.58 -11.20 -1.55
N THR A 336 -7.51 -11.18 -2.36
CA THR A 336 -6.39 -10.25 -2.21
C THR A 336 -6.82 -8.80 -2.35
N ILE A 337 -7.64 -8.49 -3.34
CA ILE A 337 -8.17 -7.15 -3.58
C ILE A 337 -9.06 -6.70 -2.42
N VAL A 338 -10.03 -7.53 -2.04
CA VAL A 338 -10.97 -7.25 -0.94
C VAL A 338 -10.24 -6.93 0.36
N ALA A 339 -9.23 -7.73 0.68
CA ALA A 339 -8.48 -7.58 1.93
C ALA A 339 -7.66 -6.28 1.96
N VAL A 340 -7.02 -5.90 0.84
CA VAL A 340 -6.25 -4.63 0.76
C VAL A 340 -7.19 -3.43 0.82
N VAL A 341 -8.32 -3.46 0.09
CA VAL A 341 -9.32 -2.38 0.15
C VAL A 341 -9.86 -2.22 1.57
N ALA A 342 -10.08 -3.32 2.31
CA ALA A 342 -10.48 -3.26 3.71
C ALA A 342 -9.44 -2.51 4.57
N GLY A 343 -8.15 -2.81 4.42
CA GLY A 343 -7.07 -2.11 5.12
C GLY A 343 -7.01 -0.62 4.81
N LEU A 344 -7.13 -0.27 3.52
CA LEU A 344 -7.13 1.13 3.05
C LEU A 344 -8.31 1.93 3.61
N VAL A 345 -9.51 1.35 3.61
CA VAL A 345 -10.70 2.03 4.13
C VAL A 345 -10.65 2.15 5.65
N VAL A 346 -10.14 1.14 6.37
CA VAL A 346 -9.91 1.24 7.82
C VAL A 346 -8.94 2.39 8.11
N ALA A 347 -7.82 2.48 7.40
CA ALA A 347 -6.85 3.57 7.58
C ALA A 347 -7.47 4.95 7.30
N ALA A 348 -8.17 5.10 6.18
CA ALA A 348 -8.79 6.37 5.78
C ALA A 348 -9.95 6.78 6.70
N SER A 349 -10.81 5.83 7.08
CA SER A 349 -11.92 6.10 7.98
C SER A 349 -11.47 6.38 9.41
N SER A 350 -10.40 5.72 9.87
CA SER A 350 -9.77 6.03 11.16
C SER A 350 -9.16 7.42 11.17
N ALA A 351 -8.43 7.79 10.11
CA ALA A 351 -7.86 9.13 9.98
C ALA A 351 -8.95 10.22 10.01
N PHE A 352 -10.06 10.01 9.31
CA PHE A 352 -11.15 10.97 9.38
C PHE A 352 -11.85 10.98 10.73
N ALA A 353 -12.27 9.82 11.25
CA ALA A 353 -13.09 9.74 12.46
C ALA A 353 -12.31 10.06 13.74
N HIS A 354 -11.09 9.54 13.86
CA HIS A 354 -10.24 9.77 15.03
C HIS A 354 -9.47 11.09 14.91
N ASP A 355 -8.69 11.27 13.84
CA ASP A 355 -7.77 12.40 13.75
C ASP A 355 -8.49 13.71 13.44
N PHE A 356 -9.41 13.72 12.46
CA PHE A 356 -10.08 14.94 12.05
C PHE A 356 -11.36 15.21 12.85
N TYR A 357 -12.34 14.27 12.85
CA TYR A 357 -13.61 14.50 13.50
C TYR A 357 -13.49 14.57 15.01
N SER A 358 -12.92 13.54 15.65
CA SER A 358 -12.83 13.49 17.12
C SER A 358 -11.87 14.55 17.67
N ASN A 359 -10.62 14.59 17.17
CA ASN A 359 -9.59 15.45 17.77
C ASN A 359 -9.64 16.90 17.29
N VAL A 360 -10.02 17.15 15.99
CA VAL A 360 -10.05 18.52 15.46
C VAL A 360 -11.44 19.16 15.63
N ILE A 361 -12.51 18.51 15.15
CA ILE A 361 -13.86 19.11 15.18
C ILE A 361 -14.45 19.08 16.60
N ARG A 362 -14.32 17.94 17.29
CA ARG A 362 -14.90 17.74 18.63
C ARG A 362 -13.94 18.04 19.79
N GLY A 363 -12.70 18.44 19.51
CA GLY A 363 -11.69 18.77 20.53
C GLY A 363 -11.40 17.62 21.49
N GLY A 364 -11.45 16.37 21.02
CA GLY A 364 -11.23 15.14 21.81
C GLY A 364 -12.47 14.62 22.57
N ASN A 365 -13.62 15.27 22.44
CA ASN A 365 -14.84 14.94 23.22
C ASN A 365 -15.89 14.14 22.41
N ALA A 366 -15.51 13.52 21.28
CA ALA A 366 -16.43 12.68 20.54
C ALA A 366 -16.68 11.35 21.25
N SER A 367 -17.96 10.97 21.36
CA SER A 367 -18.31 9.62 21.86
C SER A 367 -17.88 8.53 20.90
N GLU A 368 -17.70 7.30 21.39
CA GLU A 368 -17.36 6.15 20.52
C GLU A 368 -18.40 5.95 19.42
N GLN A 369 -19.69 6.14 19.72
CA GLN A 369 -20.76 6.02 18.74
C GLN A 369 -20.66 7.06 17.62
N GLU A 370 -20.30 8.31 17.95
CA GLU A 370 -20.07 9.37 16.98
C GLU A 370 -18.88 9.05 16.09
N GLN A 371 -17.77 8.56 16.66
CA GLN A 371 -16.58 8.14 15.93
C GLN A 371 -16.89 6.99 14.96
N PHE A 372 -17.60 5.94 15.41
CA PHE A 372 -18.01 4.85 14.52
C PHE A 372 -18.97 5.29 13.41
N ARG A 373 -19.88 6.22 13.69
CA ARG A 373 -20.76 6.78 12.65
C ARG A 373 -19.96 7.59 11.63
N ALA A 374 -19.04 8.43 12.08
CA ALA A 374 -18.14 9.19 11.21
C ALA A 374 -17.28 8.26 10.34
N ALA A 375 -16.69 7.20 10.92
CA ALA A 375 -15.91 6.22 10.20
C ALA A 375 -16.73 5.51 9.10
N ARG A 376 -17.96 5.08 9.40
CA ARG A 376 -18.84 4.44 8.42
C ARG A 376 -19.22 5.36 7.26
N LEU A 377 -19.59 6.60 7.55
CA LEU A 377 -19.91 7.57 6.51
C LEU A 377 -18.72 7.87 5.62
N THR A 378 -17.54 8.01 6.20
CA THR A 378 -16.29 8.21 5.46
C THR A 378 -15.96 7.00 4.58
N ALA A 379 -16.11 5.78 5.10
CA ALA A 379 -15.90 4.56 4.35
C ALA A 379 -16.79 4.50 3.09
N VAL A 380 -18.07 4.82 3.23
CA VAL A 380 -18.99 4.88 2.09
C VAL A 380 -18.60 5.98 1.10
N GLY A 381 -18.30 7.19 1.58
CA GLY A 381 -17.93 8.32 0.73
C GLY A 381 -16.66 8.07 -0.09
N ILE A 382 -15.62 7.54 0.56
CA ILE A 382 -14.36 7.19 -0.11
C ILE A 382 -14.56 6.07 -1.13
N SER A 383 -15.36 5.04 -0.79
CA SER A 383 -15.65 3.93 -1.70
C SER A 383 -16.39 4.41 -2.95
N VAL A 384 -17.40 5.26 -2.82
CA VAL A 384 -18.12 5.84 -3.95
C VAL A 384 -17.19 6.65 -4.84
N ALA A 385 -16.36 7.50 -4.25
CA ALA A 385 -15.39 8.30 -5.02
C ALA A 385 -14.36 7.41 -5.74
N ALA A 386 -13.87 6.35 -5.09
CA ALA A 386 -12.93 5.41 -5.70
C ALA A 386 -13.57 4.64 -6.87
N ILE A 387 -14.84 4.22 -6.77
CA ILE A 387 -15.57 3.58 -7.86
C ILE A 387 -15.64 4.52 -9.08
N LEU A 388 -16.03 5.78 -8.87
CA LEU A 388 -16.16 6.75 -9.95
C LEU A 388 -14.81 7.04 -10.63
N LEU A 389 -13.72 7.09 -9.87
CA LEU A 389 -12.38 7.35 -10.38
C LEU A 389 -11.72 6.10 -11.00
N ALA A 390 -12.14 4.89 -10.63
CA ALA A 390 -11.61 3.66 -11.22
C ALA A 390 -12.12 3.41 -12.65
N ILE A 391 -13.30 3.91 -12.99
CA ILE A 391 -13.90 3.72 -14.33
C ILE A 391 -12.99 4.26 -15.46
N PRO A 392 -12.48 5.49 -15.43
CA PRO A 392 -11.59 6.00 -16.47
C PRO A 392 -10.20 5.37 -16.45
N ALA A 393 -9.83 4.64 -15.39
CA ALA A 393 -8.53 3.98 -15.26
C ALA A 393 -8.47 2.56 -15.87
N ALA A 394 -9.49 2.12 -16.60
CA ALA A 394 -9.64 0.76 -17.15
C ALA A 394 -8.44 0.26 -17.96
N SER A 395 -7.82 1.15 -18.74
CA SER A 395 -6.68 0.84 -19.60
C SER A 395 -5.33 0.84 -18.90
N LEU A 396 -5.28 1.16 -17.60
CA LEU A 396 -4.03 1.28 -16.86
C LEU A 396 -3.69 -0.01 -16.11
N ASN A 397 -2.40 -0.33 -16.03
CA ASN A 397 -1.91 -1.46 -15.24
C ASN A 397 -2.05 -1.17 -13.74
N VAL A 398 -2.49 -2.18 -12.97
CA VAL A 398 -2.74 -2.04 -11.51
C VAL A 398 -1.45 -1.72 -10.75
N ALA A 399 -0.31 -2.31 -11.10
CA ALA A 399 0.97 -2.03 -10.44
C ALA A 399 1.44 -0.59 -10.70
N PHE A 400 1.19 -0.10 -11.89
CA PHE A 400 1.44 1.28 -12.27
C PHE A 400 0.60 2.26 -11.44
N LEU A 401 -0.71 2.03 -11.31
CA LEU A 401 -1.61 2.86 -10.49
C LEU A 401 -1.21 2.85 -9.01
N VAL A 402 -0.77 1.69 -8.51
CA VAL A 402 -0.26 1.59 -7.14
C VAL A 402 1.03 2.38 -6.97
N ALA A 403 1.93 2.38 -7.97
CA ALA A 403 3.16 3.19 -7.91
C ALA A 403 2.86 4.69 -7.79
N LEU A 404 1.77 5.20 -8.37
CA LEU A 404 1.33 6.58 -8.16
C LEU A 404 0.88 6.83 -6.71
N ALA A 405 0.15 5.90 -6.09
CA ALA A 405 -0.21 6.01 -4.67
C ALA A 405 1.04 6.03 -3.77
N PHE A 406 2.06 5.24 -4.12
CA PHE A 406 3.36 5.25 -3.43
C PHE A 406 4.11 6.57 -3.63
N ALA A 407 4.06 7.17 -4.83
CA ALA A 407 4.63 8.49 -5.08
C ALA A 407 3.99 9.57 -4.18
N VAL A 408 2.66 9.54 -4.02
CA VAL A 408 1.95 10.45 -3.11
C VAL A 408 2.39 10.22 -1.66
N ALA A 409 2.48 8.96 -1.23
CA ALA A 409 2.90 8.60 0.13
C ALA A 409 4.36 9.01 0.41
N ALA A 410 5.26 8.77 -0.55
CA ALA A 410 6.66 9.18 -0.47
C ALA A 410 6.81 10.69 -0.34
N SER A 411 6.01 11.46 -1.08
CA SER A 411 6.13 12.91 -1.14
C SER A 411 5.52 13.61 0.06
N ALA A 412 4.36 13.13 0.54
CA ALA A 412 3.63 13.77 1.63
C ALA A 412 4.09 13.32 3.02
N ASN A 413 4.26 12.01 3.24
CA ASN A 413 4.44 11.46 4.57
C ASN A 413 5.91 11.24 4.95
N VAL A 414 6.74 10.73 4.04
CA VAL A 414 8.12 10.34 4.37
C VAL A 414 8.98 11.51 4.86
N PRO A 415 8.99 12.69 4.20
CA PRO A 415 9.76 13.85 4.68
C PRO A 415 9.38 14.22 6.12
N VAL A 416 8.09 14.24 6.42
CA VAL A 416 7.58 14.66 7.73
C VAL A 416 7.87 13.61 8.79
N ILE A 417 7.73 12.31 8.50
CA ILE A 417 8.10 11.22 9.42
C ILE A 417 9.58 11.32 9.79
N LEU A 418 10.46 11.39 8.80
CA LEU A 418 11.91 11.43 9.03
C LEU A 418 12.33 12.69 9.80
N LEU A 419 11.84 13.86 9.40
CA LEU A 419 12.22 15.11 10.06
C LEU A 419 11.60 15.26 11.45
N THR A 420 10.46 14.62 11.72
CA THR A 420 9.90 14.56 13.08
C THR A 420 10.84 13.81 14.03
N ILE A 421 11.49 12.75 13.56
CA ILE A 421 12.38 11.90 14.36
C ILE A 421 13.80 12.48 14.40
N PHE A 422 14.34 12.91 13.25
CA PHE A 422 15.80 13.16 13.10
C PHE A 422 16.19 14.63 13.02
N TRP A 423 15.24 15.60 12.95
CA TRP A 423 15.60 17.01 12.82
C TRP A 423 15.15 17.87 14.00
N LYS A 424 16.13 18.32 14.81
CA LYS A 424 15.89 19.07 16.06
C LYS A 424 15.11 20.37 15.87
N ARG A 425 15.36 21.11 14.78
CA ARG A 425 14.72 22.42 14.51
C ARG A 425 13.32 22.32 13.92
N PHE A 426 12.90 21.10 13.54
CA PHE A 426 11.61 20.89 12.89
C PHE A 426 10.45 21.33 13.79
N ASN A 427 9.50 22.07 13.21
CA ASN A 427 8.37 22.65 13.92
C ASN A 427 7.03 22.33 13.25
N THR A 428 5.93 22.74 13.89
CA THR A 428 4.56 22.49 13.43
C THR A 428 4.29 23.03 12.02
N THR A 429 4.75 24.25 11.71
CA THR A 429 4.56 24.87 10.38
C THR A 429 5.30 24.07 9.31
N GLY A 430 6.52 23.60 9.61
CA GLY A 430 7.29 22.71 8.75
C GLY A 430 6.55 21.39 8.48
N ALA A 431 5.96 20.78 9.51
CA ALA A 431 5.20 19.53 9.38
C ALA A 431 3.97 19.70 8.47
N VAL A 432 3.16 20.74 8.69
CA VAL A 432 1.98 21.02 7.88
C VAL A 432 2.35 21.36 6.44
N MET A 433 3.30 22.25 6.23
CA MET A 433 3.74 22.63 4.88
C MET A 433 4.37 21.45 4.13
N GLY A 434 5.17 20.62 4.81
CA GLY A 434 5.77 19.43 4.21
C GLY A 434 4.72 18.46 3.67
N ILE A 435 3.71 18.13 4.49
CA ILE A 435 2.60 17.26 4.06
C ILE A 435 1.86 17.89 2.87
N LEU A 436 1.44 19.15 2.98
CA LEU A 436 0.60 19.78 1.95
C LEU A 436 1.37 20.01 0.65
N VAL A 437 2.60 20.52 0.71
CA VAL A 437 3.43 20.73 -0.49
C VAL A 437 3.74 19.38 -1.15
N GLY A 438 4.15 18.36 -0.39
CA GLY A 438 4.41 17.02 -0.92
C GLY A 438 3.17 16.41 -1.56
N LEU A 439 2.02 16.48 -0.89
CA LEU A 439 0.75 15.96 -1.36
C LEU A 439 0.29 16.65 -2.65
N PHE A 440 0.16 17.97 -2.61
CA PHE A 440 -0.41 18.70 -3.74
C PHE A 440 0.55 18.78 -4.92
N SER A 441 1.86 18.91 -4.71
CA SER A 441 2.81 18.87 -5.82
C SER A 441 2.77 17.53 -6.54
N CYS A 442 2.71 16.41 -5.80
CA CYS A 442 2.62 15.09 -6.40
C CYS A 442 1.32 14.92 -7.21
N ILE A 443 0.16 15.28 -6.65
CA ILE A 443 -1.13 15.18 -7.33
C ILE A 443 -1.17 16.08 -8.58
N ILE A 444 -0.69 17.31 -8.48
CA ILE A 444 -0.64 18.24 -9.63
C ILE A 444 0.25 17.66 -10.73
N LEU A 445 1.43 17.14 -10.40
CA LEU A 445 2.32 16.55 -11.39
C LEU A 445 1.72 15.28 -12.03
N ILE A 446 0.96 14.46 -11.27
CA ILE A 446 0.19 13.32 -11.84
C ILE A 446 -0.85 13.82 -12.85
N ILE A 447 -1.60 14.86 -12.50
CA ILE A 447 -2.63 15.42 -13.41
C ILE A 447 -1.99 15.98 -14.69
N LEU A 448 -0.82 16.61 -14.59
CA LEU A 448 -0.10 17.21 -15.72
C LEU A 448 0.73 16.19 -16.53
N SER A 449 0.80 14.95 -16.09
CA SER A 449 1.61 13.87 -16.68
C SER A 449 0.89 13.09 -17.77
N PRO A 450 1.61 12.25 -18.54
CA PRO A 450 1.01 11.34 -19.53
C PRO A 450 -0.05 10.39 -18.98
N ASN A 451 -0.15 10.24 -17.67
CA ASN A 451 -1.17 9.40 -17.01
C ASN A 451 -2.59 9.95 -17.16
N VAL A 452 -2.72 11.27 -17.24
CA VAL A 452 -4.00 11.98 -17.29
C VAL A 452 -4.11 12.81 -18.57
N MET A 453 -3.03 13.50 -18.97
CA MET A 453 -2.91 14.23 -20.22
C MET A 453 -2.34 13.32 -21.29
N THR A 454 -3.20 12.76 -22.14
CA THR A 454 -2.81 11.71 -23.10
C THR A 454 -2.62 12.23 -24.52
N GLY A 455 -2.74 13.56 -24.73
CA GLY A 455 -2.78 14.14 -26.05
C GLY A 455 -4.13 13.94 -26.76
N PRO A 456 -4.33 14.60 -27.91
CA PRO A 456 -5.59 14.52 -28.65
C PRO A 456 -5.79 13.18 -29.37
N ASN A 457 -4.70 12.45 -29.66
CA ASN A 457 -4.72 11.15 -30.35
C ASN A 457 -3.79 10.17 -29.62
N PRO A 458 -4.18 9.66 -28.44
CA PRO A 458 -3.33 8.71 -27.73
C PRO A 458 -3.21 7.39 -28.50
N GLU A 459 -2.02 6.80 -28.44
CA GLU A 459 -1.85 5.45 -29.00
C GLU A 459 -2.65 4.42 -28.20
N PRO A 460 -3.36 3.48 -28.85
CA PRO A 460 -4.01 2.40 -28.13
C PRO A 460 -3.00 1.64 -27.22
N PRO A 461 -3.40 1.20 -26.01
CA PRO A 461 -4.78 1.08 -25.53
C PRO A 461 -5.30 2.27 -24.70
N LEU A 462 -4.58 3.40 -24.67
CA LEU A 462 -4.94 4.52 -23.79
C LEU A 462 -6.23 5.20 -24.29
N THR A 463 -7.14 5.45 -23.37
CA THR A 463 -8.30 6.32 -23.57
C THR A 463 -7.98 7.71 -23.02
N PRO A 464 -8.21 8.78 -23.78
CA PRO A 464 -7.87 10.12 -23.31
C PRO A 464 -8.76 10.49 -22.10
N ILE A 465 -8.11 10.83 -20.98
CA ILE A 465 -8.79 11.44 -19.82
C ILE A 465 -8.86 12.96 -20.07
N ILE A 466 -7.73 13.58 -20.38
CA ILE A 466 -7.63 14.97 -20.83
C ILE A 466 -6.89 14.98 -22.17
N PRO A 467 -7.55 15.35 -23.29
CA PRO A 467 -6.97 15.28 -24.65
C PRO A 467 -6.03 16.46 -24.95
N ILE A 468 -5.08 16.73 -24.07
CA ILE A 468 -4.06 17.78 -24.18
C ILE A 468 -2.70 17.12 -23.98
N ASP A 469 -1.70 17.58 -24.71
CA ASP A 469 -0.33 17.08 -24.57
C ASP A 469 0.20 17.26 -23.15
N PRO A 470 0.93 16.29 -22.60
CA PRO A 470 1.44 16.36 -21.24
C PRO A 470 2.34 17.57 -21.03
N ILE A 471 2.02 18.37 -20.01
CA ILE A 471 2.86 19.52 -19.59
C ILE A 471 4.08 19.01 -18.81
N PHE A 472 3.90 17.97 -18.01
CA PHE A 472 4.93 17.30 -17.26
C PHE A 472 5.30 15.98 -17.97
N PRO A 473 6.54 15.80 -18.46
CA PRO A 473 6.85 14.71 -19.36
C PRO A 473 7.08 13.35 -18.69
N PHE A 474 7.11 13.30 -17.35
CA PHE A 474 7.37 12.09 -16.59
C PHE A 474 6.08 11.38 -16.21
N VAL A 475 6.12 10.04 -16.26
CA VAL A 475 5.04 9.16 -15.81
C VAL A 475 4.98 9.11 -14.27
N TYR A 476 6.14 9.10 -13.62
CA TYR A 476 6.25 9.06 -12.16
C TYR A 476 6.81 10.38 -11.59
N PRO A 477 6.08 11.08 -10.72
CA PRO A 477 6.48 12.41 -10.24
C PRO A 477 7.48 12.40 -9.08
N ALA A 478 7.79 11.25 -8.47
CA ALA A 478 8.46 11.17 -7.17
C ALA A 478 9.85 11.82 -7.15
N LEU A 479 10.60 11.78 -8.27
CA LEU A 479 11.91 12.46 -8.39
C LEU A 479 11.81 13.96 -8.10
N PHE A 480 10.65 14.57 -8.37
CA PHE A 480 10.40 16.00 -8.17
C PHE A 480 9.56 16.24 -6.90
N SER A 481 8.49 15.48 -6.71
CA SER A 481 7.55 15.74 -5.62
C SER A 481 8.10 15.36 -4.24
N VAL A 482 8.98 14.36 -4.12
CA VAL A 482 9.63 14.02 -2.85
C VAL A 482 10.58 15.14 -2.39
N PRO A 483 11.51 15.63 -3.22
CA PRO A 483 12.30 16.83 -2.87
C PRO A 483 11.45 18.05 -2.54
N LEU A 484 10.32 18.27 -3.24
CA LEU A 484 9.40 19.37 -2.92
C LEU A 484 8.75 19.18 -1.54
N GLY A 485 8.43 17.96 -1.13
CA GLY A 485 7.98 17.66 0.22
C GLY A 485 9.01 18.02 1.28
N PHE A 486 10.29 17.63 1.09
CA PHE A 486 11.39 18.03 1.97
C PHE A 486 11.61 19.54 1.98
N LEU A 487 11.54 20.19 0.81
CA LEU A 487 11.63 21.65 0.70
C LEU A 487 10.49 22.34 1.45
N GLY A 488 9.26 21.81 1.34
CA GLY A 488 8.10 22.27 2.11
C GLY A 488 8.33 22.20 3.62
N CYS A 489 8.90 21.09 4.10
CA CYS A 489 9.30 20.92 5.49
C CYS A 489 10.35 21.99 5.91
N TYR A 490 11.37 22.18 5.09
CA TYR A 490 12.48 23.11 5.38
C TYR A 490 11.99 24.56 5.39
N LEU A 491 11.33 25.00 4.32
CA LEU A 491 10.81 26.37 4.22
C LEU A 491 9.74 26.67 5.27
N GLY A 492 8.83 25.70 5.53
CA GLY A 492 7.84 25.83 6.58
C GLY A 492 8.46 25.99 7.97
N THR A 493 9.56 25.27 8.22
CA THR A 493 10.32 25.41 9.48
C THR A 493 10.96 26.79 9.61
N LEU A 494 11.52 27.33 8.52
CA LEU A 494 12.07 28.68 8.52
C LEU A 494 10.99 29.77 8.72
N LEU A 495 9.86 29.63 8.02
CA LEU A 495 8.72 30.56 8.12
C LEU A 495 8.06 30.54 9.50
N GLY A 496 8.08 29.39 10.18
CA GLY A 496 7.61 29.26 11.56
C GLY A 496 8.48 30.01 12.59
N GLY A 497 9.66 30.50 12.19
CA GLY A 497 10.57 31.30 13.02
C GLY A 497 10.99 30.57 14.30
N GLY A 498 11.27 31.29 15.40
CA GLY A 498 11.52 30.70 16.73
C GLY A 498 10.33 29.93 17.34
N GLY A 499 9.39 29.46 16.50
CA GLY A 499 8.15 28.79 16.87
C GLY A 499 8.35 27.51 17.67
N ALA A 500 9.40 26.74 17.41
CA ALA A 500 9.68 25.52 18.16
C ALA A 500 9.94 25.76 19.67
N GLU A 501 10.60 26.87 20.00
CA GLU A 501 10.83 27.28 21.39
C GLU A 501 9.55 27.80 22.03
N ARG A 502 8.81 28.68 21.36
CA ARG A 502 7.49 29.15 21.81
C ARG A 502 6.47 28.02 21.94
N GLU A 503 6.46 27.10 20.99
CA GLU A 503 5.55 25.94 21.02
C GLU A 503 5.86 25.02 22.20
N ARG A 504 7.15 24.86 22.57
CA ARG A 504 7.56 24.13 23.77
C ARG A 504 7.15 24.84 25.06
N GLU A 505 7.39 26.11 25.15
CA GLU A 505 6.97 26.94 26.30
C GLU A 505 5.45 26.92 26.51
N GLN A 506 4.68 26.81 25.41
CA GLN A 506 3.23 26.69 25.42
C GLN A 506 2.72 25.24 25.61
N GLY A 507 3.59 24.26 25.77
CA GLY A 507 3.22 22.85 25.85
C GLY A 507 2.66 22.24 24.55
N LEU A 508 2.86 22.93 23.42
CA LEU A 508 2.35 22.52 22.10
C LEU A 508 3.34 21.65 21.33
N GLN A 509 4.59 21.61 21.77
CA GLN A 509 5.64 20.76 21.20
C GLN A 509 6.46 20.11 22.31
N VAL A 510 6.62 18.78 22.22
CA VAL A 510 7.51 18.01 23.09
C VAL A 510 8.98 18.25 22.67
N SER A 511 9.91 18.14 23.63
CA SER A 511 11.33 18.33 23.34
C SER A 511 11.83 17.31 22.33
N TYR A 512 12.78 17.75 21.46
CA TYR A 512 13.38 16.83 20.48
C TYR A 512 14.10 15.66 21.15
N ASP A 513 14.84 15.95 22.21
CA ASP A 513 15.67 14.94 22.89
C ASP A 513 14.78 13.83 23.51
N GLU A 514 13.62 14.21 24.07
CA GLU A 514 12.63 13.25 24.57
C GLU A 514 12.03 12.42 23.42
N ILE A 515 11.58 13.04 22.34
CA ILE A 515 11.03 12.33 21.17
C ILE A 515 12.07 11.41 20.56
N TYR A 516 13.32 11.85 20.42
CA TYR A 516 14.39 11.05 19.87
C TYR A 516 14.68 9.81 20.72
N VAL A 517 14.86 9.98 22.02
CA VAL A 517 15.09 8.85 22.94
C VAL A 517 13.89 7.93 22.96
N ARG A 518 12.67 8.47 23.10
CA ARG A 518 11.44 7.67 23.06
C ARG A 518 11.28 6.91 21.74
N SER A 519 11.62 7.50 20.61
CA SER A 519 11.52 6.85 19.30
C SER A 519 12.41 5.61 19.21
N LEU A 520 13.58 5.63 19.83
CA LEU A 520 14.56 4.53 19.79
C LEU A 520 14.37 3.50 20.92
N THR A 521 13.93 3.92 22.09
CA THR A 521 13.88 3.06 23.29
C THR A 521 12.47 2.67 23.74
N GLY A 522 11.46 3.45 23.34
CA GLY A 522 10.08 3.32 23.85
C GLY A 522 9.85 3.92 25.23
N ILE A 523 10.88 4.47 25.88
CA ILE A 523 10.82 5.03 27.24
C ILE A 523 10.16 6.41 27.18
N SER A 524 9.09 6.60 27.94
CA SER A 524 8.29 7.84 27.95
C SER A 524 8.64 8.82 29.08
N ASN A 525 9.32 8.35 30.15
CA ASN A 525 9.73 9.16 31.30
C ASN A 525 11.12 8.73 31.79
N ILE A 526 12.15 9.30 31.16
CA ILE A 526 13.55 8.97 31.48
C ILE A 526 13.88 9.25 32.94
N GLU A 527 13.34 10.32 33.53
CA GLU A 527 13.58 10.68 34.94
C GLU A 527 12.97 9.68 35.92
N GLN A 528 11.78 9.14 35.62
CA GLN A 528 11.14 8.12 36.48
C GLN A 528 11.87 6.77 36.42
N GLU A 529 12.27 6.33 35.23
CA GLU A 529 12.99 5.06 35.10
C GLU A 529 14.42 5.12 35.67
N ILE A 530 15.09 6.28 35.63
CA ILE A 530 16.38 6.47 36.29
C ILE A 530 16.20 6.38 37.81
N HIS A 531 15.13 6.95 38.37
CA HIS A 531 14.82 6.84 39.80
C HIS A 531 14.45 5.42 40.22
N GLU A 532 13.70 4.68 39.42
CA GLU A 532 13.32 3.29 39.71
C GLU A 532 14.48 2.31 39.51
N SER A 533 15.43 2.59 38.61
CA SER A 533 16.60 1.76 38.34
C SER A 533 17.79 2.05 39.25
N THR A 534 17.77 3.16 40.03
CA THR A 534 18.81 3.46 41.01
C THR A 534 18.53 2.62 42.25
N PRO A 535 19.43 1.68 42.65
CA PRO A 535 19.23 0.93 43.87
C PRO A 535 19.06 1.90 45.06
N GLN A 536 17.93 1.82 45.75
CA GLN A 536 17.80 2.55 47.00
C GLN A 536 18.90 2.04 47.95
N GLU A 537 19.88 2.90 48.24
CA GLU A 537 20.85 2.58 49.29
C GLU A 537 20.06 2.29 50.56
N GLU A 538 20.07 1.01 51.01
CA GLU A 538 19.53 0.67 52.33
C GLU A 538 20.23 1.54 53.37
N PRO A 539 19.47 2.20 54.29
CA PRO A 539 20.07 2.98 55.35
C PRO A 539 21.00 2.07 56.16
N ARG A 540 22.30 2.33 56.14
CA ARG A 540 23.26 1.66 57.01
C ARG A 540 22.83 1.88 58.44
N THR A 541 22.25 0.87 59.05
CA THR A 541 22.01 0.83 60.49
C THR A 541 23.37 0.77 61.17
N THR A 542 23.75 1.91 61.75
CA THR A 542 24.87 2.00 62.74
C THR A 542 24.46 1.42 64.07
#